data_975497e3fea3cf2cf31637d4611b6289
#
_entry.id   975497e3fea3cf2cf31637d4611b6289
#
_cell.length_a   1.000
_cell.length_b   1.000
_cell.length_c   1.000
_cell.angle_alpha   90.00
_cell.angle_beta   90.00
_cell.angle_gamma   90.00
#
_symmetry.space_group_name_H-M   'P 1'
#
loop_
_entity.id
_entity.type
_entity.pdbx_description
1 polymer ?
#
loop_
_entity_poly.entity_id
_entity_poly.type
_entity_poly.pdbx_seq_one_letter_code
_entity_poly.pdbx_strand_id
1 'polypeptide(L)'
;LRWDYDGWKRVSNGSINYNQKDWNQTLITAINQVSAQIHKSTLRGGANWIVVSSEVSAIFDDLEYFHVSNAAPDQDQYNMGIERVGTLSGRYQVYRDPYFPANTLLLGHKGSSLLDTGYVYAPYVPLQLTPTMYNPFNFTPIKGIMTRYAKKMVNNRFYGKITVDGVRTFDLNELR
;
A
#
# COMPACT_ATOMS: atom_id res chain seq x y z
N LEU A 1 -3.52 -1.98 -14.42
CA LEU A 1 -2.65 -1.09 -15.21
C LEU A 1 -1.19 -1.45 -14.95
N ARG A 2 -0.34 -1.26 -15.97
CA ARG A 2 1.12 -1.42 -15.85
C ARG A 2 1.78 -0.08 -16.17
N TRP A 3 2.80 0.26 -15.41
CA TRP A 3 3.64 1.42 -15.64
C TRP A 3 5.11 0.98 -15.57
N ASP A 4 5.92 1.45 -16.50
CA ASP A 4 7.32 1.05 -16.62
C ASP A 4 8.23 2.17 -16.14
N TYR A 5 9.02 1.88 -15.11
CA TYR A 5 9.96 2.83 -14.52
C TYR A 5 11.03 3.30 -15.51
N ASP A 6 11.49 2.41 -16.38
CA ASP A 6 12.50 2.70 -17.40
C ASP A 6 11.90 3.07 -18.78
N GLY A 7 10.59 3.31 -18.83
CA GLY A 7 9.88 3.56 -20.09
C GLY A 7 10.39 4.77 -20.87
N TRP A 8 10.96 5.77 -20.19
CA TRP A 8 11.55 6.94 -20.83
C TRP A 8 12.69 6.61 -21.81
N LYS A 9 13.44 5.55 -21.55
CA LYS A 9 14.54 5.09 -22.41
C LYS A 9 14.05 4.66 -23.81
N ARG A 10 12.81 4.16 -23.87
CA ARG A 10 12.19 3.74 -25.15
C ARG A 10 11.51 4.88 -25.89
N VAL A 11 11.00 5.86 -25.15
CA VAL A 11 10.23 6.99 -25.69
C VAL A 11 11.14 8.15 -26.08
N SER A 12 12.31 8.28 -25.48
CA SER A 12 13.32 9.28 -25.82
C SER A 12 13.89 8.99 -27.22
N ASN A 13 13.35 9.63 -28.22
CA ASN A 13 13.68 9.40 -29.62
C ASN A 13 14.11 10.72 -30.29
N GLY A 14 15.28 11.21 -29.90
CA GLY A 14 15.96 12.33 -30.57
C GLY A 14 15.31 13.72 -30.47
N SER A 15 13.98 13.79 -30.39
CA SER A 15 13.23 15.05 -30.33
C SER A 15 12.68 15.40 -28.95
N ILE A 16 12.45 14.41 -28.10
CA ILE A 16 11.96 14.59 -26.73
C ILE A 16 12.83 13.72 -25.83
N ASN A 17 13.65 14.35 -25.01
CA ASN A 17 14.46 13.66 -24.02
C ASN A 17 13.74 13.76 -22.67
N TYR A 18 13.17 12.66 -22.22
CA TYR A 18 12.71 12.52 -20.85
C TYR A 18 13.88 12.15 -19.94
N ASN A 19 13.96 12.79 -18.79
CA ASN A 19 14.78 12.30 -17.69
C ASN A 19 13.94 11.45 -16.73
N GLN A 20 14.58 10.75 -15.80
CA GLN A 20 13.87 9.86 -14.87
C GLN A 20 12.88 10.63 -14.00
N LYS A 21 13.23 11.84 -13.57
CA LYS A 21 12.37 12.66 -12.71
C LYS A 21 11.08 13.08 -13.43
N ASP A 22 11.22 13.55 -14.67
CA ASP A 22 10.06 13.96 -15.49
C ASP A 22 9.18 12.75 -15.84
N TRP A 23 9.79 11.60 -16.09
CA TRP A 23 9.06 10.37 -16.36
C TRP A 23 8.28 9.88 -15.15
N ASN A 24 8.82 10.03 -13.94
CA ASN A 24 8.14 9.64 -12.72
C ASN A 24 6.81 10.40 -12.54
N GLN A 25 6.69 11.62 -13.05
CA GLN A 25 5.42 12.37 -13.01
C GLN A 25 4.31 11.67 -13.80
N THR A 26 4.63 10.86 -14.79
CA THR A 26 3.63 10.07 -15.54
C THR A 26 2.96 9.01 -14.69
N LEU A 27 3.59 8.57 -13.59
CA LEU A 27 2.97 7.67 -12.62
C LEU A 27 1.75 8.31 -11.97
N ILE A 28 1.77 9.60 -11.70
CA ILE A 28 0.62 10.34 -11.17
C ILE A 28 -0.57 10.26 -12.14
N THR A 29 -0.32 10.40 -13.43
CA THR A 29 -1.34 10.25 -14.47
C THR A 29 -1.94 8.84 -14.46
N ALA A 30 -1.12 7.81 -14.35
CA ALA A 30 -1.58 6.43 -14.24
C ALA A 30 -2.45 6.21 -12.99
N ILE A 31 -2.05 6.77 -11.85
CA ILE A 31 -2.81 6.72 -10.59
C ILE A 31 -4.18 7.41 -10.77
N ASN A 32 -4.20 8.58 -11.37
CA ASN A 32 -5.43 9.34 -11.61
C ASN A 32 -6.38 8.61 -12.59
N GLN A 33 -5.86 7.93 -13.59
CA GLN A 33 -6.66 7.11 -14.51
C GLN A 33 -7.33 5.94 -13.79
N VAL A 34 -6.61 5.24 -12.92
CA VAL A 34 -7.17 4.13 -12.13
C VAL A 34 -8.20 4.67 -11.13
N SER A 35 -7.95 5.80 -10.50
CA SER A 35 -8.92 6.46 -9.62
C SER A 35 -10.20 6.85 -10.36
N ALA A 36 -10.09 7.39 -11.56
CA ALA A 36 -11.25 7.72 -12.40
C ALA A 36 -12.05 6.47 -12.80
N GLN A 37 -11.37 5.36 -13.06
CA GLN A 37 -12.02 4.09 -13.36
C GLN A 37 -12.78 3.54 -12.15
N ILE A 38 -12.21 3.65 -10.95
CA ILE A 38 -12.90 3.30 -9.69
C ILE A 38 -14.17 4.15 -9.53
N HIS A 39 -14.06 5.46 -9.73
CA HIS A 39 -15.21 6.36 -9.64
C HIS A 39 -16.30 5.99 -10.65
N LYS A 40 -15.94 5.73 -11.90
CA LYS A 40 -16.87 5.32 -12.95
C LYS A 40 -17.57 3.99 -12.65
N SER A 41 -16.86 3.05 -12.07
CA SER A 41 -17.36 1.70 -11.78
C SER A 41 -18.26 1.65 -10.56
N THR A 42 -17.96 2.47 -9.54
CA THR A 42 -18.67 2.44 -8.25
C THR A 42 -19.72 3.53 -8.11
N LEU A 43 -19.57 4.66 -8.82
CA LEU A 43 -20.38 5.88 -8.69
C LEU A 43 -20.38 6.46 -7.26
N ARG A 44 -19.42 6.07 -6.43
CA ARG A 44 -19.31 6.48 -5.02
C ARG A 44 -18.16 7.45 -4.76
N GLY A 45 -17.18 7.51 -5.64
CA GLY A 45 -16.01 8.36 -5.52
C GLY A 45 -14.77 7.68 -6.05
N GLY A 46 -13.72 8.49 -6.30
CA GLY A 46 -12.42 7.99 -6.70
C GLY A 46 -11.63 7.42 -5.52
N ALA A 47 -10.47 6.87 -5.80
CA ALA A 47 -9.55 6.39 -4.78
C ALA A 47 -9.18 7.49 -3.78
N ASN A 48 -9.05 7.14 -2.52
CA ASN A 48 -8.64 8.06 -1.45
C ASN A 48 -7.45 7.56 -0.63
N TRP A 49 -6.98 6.34 -0.88
CA TRP A 49 -5.79 5.79 -0.25
C TRP A 49 -4.97 4.97 -1.25
N ILE A 50 -3.68 4.88 -0.98
CA ILE A 50 -2.71 4.12 -1.77
C ILE A 50 -1.83 3.32 -0.81
N VAL A 51 -1.60 2.05 -1.12
CA VAL A 51 -0.60 1.20 -0.45
C VAL A 51 0.49 0.88 -1.44
N VAL A 52 1.73 1.12 -1.06
CA VAL A 52 2.91 0.89 -1.90
C VAL A 52 3.93 0.01 -1.18
N SER A 53 4.75 -0.68 -1.96
CA SER A 53 5.96 -1.34 -1.46
C SER A 53 7.03 -0.30 -1.11
N SER A 54 8.07 -0.72 -0.39
CA SER A 54 9.19 0.17 -0.04
C SER A 54 9.91 0.70 -1.29
N GLU A 55 10.07 -0.13 -2.31
CA GLU A 55 10.75 0.21 -3.56
C GLU A 55 9.95 1.25 -4.38
N VAL A 56 8.64 1.08 -4.46
CA VAL A 56 7.75 2.05 -5.13
C VAL A 56 7.63 3.33 -4.31
N SER A 57 7.67 3.25 -2.99
CA SER A 57 7.68 4.42 -2.10
C SER A 57 8.84 5.36 -2.40
N ALA A 58 10.03 4.81 -2.73
CA ALA A 58 11.19 5.63 -3.10
C ALA A 58 10.96 6.45 -4.37
N ILE A 59 10.13 5.95 -5.30
CA ILE A 59 9.74 6.71 -6.51
C ILE A 59 8.84 7.90 -6.12
N PHE A 60 8.00 7.73 -5.12
CA PHE A 60 7.11 8.81 -4.68
C PHE A 60 7.85 10.00 -4.08
N ASP A 61 9.01 9.79 -3.49
CA ASP A 61 9.83 10.87 -2.95
C ASP A 61 10.31 11.85 -4.04
N ASP A 62 10.39 11.40 -5.29
CA ASP A 62 10.73 12.23 -6.45
C ASP A 62 9.53 12.98 -7.06
N LEU A 63 8.32 12.73 -6.60
CA LEU A 63 7.11 13.34 -7.14
C LEU A 63 6.87 14.74 -6.55
N GLU A 64 6.57 15.71 -7.42
CA GLU A 64 6.39 17.10 -7.03
C GLU A 64 5.16 17.33 -6.12
N TYR A 65 4.12 16.53 -6.29
CA TYR A 65 2.87 16.66 -5.54
C TYR A 65 2.77 15.71 -4.34
N PHE A 66 3.88 15.09 -3.98
CA PHE A 66 3.96 14.25 -2.80
C PHE A 66 4.41 15.08 -1.59
N HIS A 67 3.57 15.10 -0.56
CA HIS A 67 3.86 15.76 0.70
C HIS A 67 4.08 14.74 1.79
N VAL A 68 5.28 14.71 2.32
CA VAL A 68 5.64 13.84 3.45
C VAL A 68 4.86 14.29 4.68
N SER A 69 4.20 13.37 5.34
CA SER A 69 3.58 13.65 6.63
C SER A 69 4.67 13.71 7.70
N ASN A 70 4.87 14.87 8.29
CA ASN A 70 5.67 15.00 9.50
C ASN A 70 4.87 14.37 10.66
N ALA A 71 4.97 13.06 10.79
CA ALA A 71 4.50 12.41 11.99
C ALA A 71 5.36 12.87 13.17
N ALA A 72 4.77 12.99 14.35
CA ALA A 72 5.50 13.32 15.56
C ALA A 72 6.64 12.31 15.73
N PRO A 73 7.88 12.76 15.96
CA PRO A 73 9.06 11.89 15.95
C PRO A 73 9.00 10.70 16.90
N ASP A 74 8.13 10.77 17.90
CA ASP A 74 8.00 9.71 18.90
C ASP A 74 7.08 8.53 18.50
N GLN A 75 6.26 8.69 17.47
CA GLN A 75 5.34 7.64 17.03
C GLN A 75 5.88 6.75 15.91
N ASP A 76 6.80 7.26 15.08
CA ASP A 76 7.33 6.51 13.94
C ASP A 76 8.48 5.57 14.30
N GLN A 77 9.11 5.79 15.44
CA GLN A 77 10.31 5.03 15.87
C GLN A 77 10.01 3.56 16.20
N TYR A 78 8.75 3.20 16.39
CA TYR A 78 8.32 1.87 16.83
C TYR A 78 7.30 1.19 15.90
N ASN A 79 6.95 1.80 14.78
CA ASN A 79 6.05 1.20 13.79
C ASN A 79 6.76 0.13 12.96
N MET A 80 6.68 -1.10 13.45
CA MET A 80 7.08 -2.26 12.67
C MET A 80 5.90 -2.70 11.79
N GLY A 81 5.87 -2.27 10.53
CA GLY A 81 4.81 -2.67 9.60
C GLY A 81 4.36 -1.55 8.67
N ILE A 82 3.06 -1.45 8.45
CA ILE A 82 2.47 -0.44 7.58
C ILE A 82 2.55 0.94 8.25
N GLU A 83 3.18 1.88 7.58
CA GLU A 83 3.28 3.27 8.03
C GLU A 83 2.65 4.23 7.03
N ARG A 84 2.11 5.33 7.54
CA ARG A 84 1.63 6.43 6.71
C ARG A 84 2.80 7.33 6.35
N VAL A 85 3.13 7.41 5.06
CA VAL A 85 4.28 8.18 4.58
C VAL A 85 3.92 9.62 4.26
N GLY A 86 2.73 9.84 3.70
CA GLY A 86 2.32 11.18 3.30
C GLY A 86 1.03 11.22 2.49
N THR A 87 0.86 12.29 1.75
CA THR A 87 -0.27 12.50 0.85
C THR A 87 0.22 12.83 -0.56
N LEU A 88 -0.40 12.23 -1.57
CA LEU A 88 -0.16 12.52 -2.97
C LEU A 88 -1.30 13.40 -3.50
N SER A 89 -0.96 14.53 -4.11
CA SER A 89 -1.92 15.50 -4.69
C SER A 89 -3.04 15.96 -3.73
N GLY A 90 -2.83 15.86 -2.43
CA GLY A 90 -3.83 16.19 -1.42
C GLY A 90 -5.07 15.27 -1.39
N ARG A 91 -5.16 14.27 -2.27
CA ARG A 91 -6.31 13.35 -2.40
C ARG A 91 -6.05 11.99 -1.81
N TYR A 92 -4.83 11.45 -2.02
CA TYR A 92 -4.48 10.09 -1.69
C TYR A 92 -3.62 10.06 -0.44
N GLN A 93 -4.06 9.32 0.55
CA GLN A 93 -3.19 8.99 1.68
C GLN A 93 -2.30 7.81 1.29
N VAL A 94 -1.00 7.97 1.39
CA VAL A 94 -0.01 6.98 0.99
C VAL A 94 0.49 6.22 2.21
N TYR A 95 0.40 4.91 2.13
CA TYR A 95 0.91 3.97 3.13
C TYR A 95 1.99 3.12 2.52
N ARG A 96 3.09 2.95 3.24
CA ARG A 96 4.18 2.05 2.88
C ARG A 96 4.07 0.77 3.68
N ASP A 97 4.13 -0.36 2.98
CA ASP A 97 4.12 -1.69 3.59
C ASP A 97 5.37 -2.46 3.11
N PRO A 98 6.32 -2.78 4.00
CA PRO A 98 7.52 -3.52 3.62
C PRO A 98 7.23 -4.97 3.20
N TYR A 99 6.10 -5.53 3.60
CA TYR A 99 5.69 -6.89 3.23
C TYR A 99 4.91 -6.96 1.91
N PHE A 100 4.65 -5.81 1.31
CA PHE A 100 3.92 -5.72 0.04
C PHE A 100 4.81 -6.18 -1.13
N PRO A 101 4.25 -6.80 -2.19
CA PRO A 101 5.03 -7.16 -3.37
C PRO A 101 5.78 -5.96 -3.95
N ALA A 102 7.07 -6.13 -4.22
CA ALA A 102 8.02 -5.05 -4.53
C ALA A 102 7.61 -4.12 -5.68
N ASN A 103 6.88 -4.64 -6.66
CA ASN A 103 6.51 -3.93 -7.88
C ASN A 103 5.01 -3.60 -7.95
N THR A 104 4.34 -3.53 -6.81
CA THR A 104 2.89 -3.36 -6.77
C THR A 104 2.50 -2.08 -6.04
N LEU A 105 1.52 -1.41 -6.59
CA LEU A 105 0.82 -0.26 -6.02
C LEU A 105 -0.68 -0.57 -6.03
N LEU A 106 -1.32 -0.46 -4.87
CA LEU A 106 -2.75 -0.70 -4.71
C LEU A 106 -3.45 0.59 -4.36
N LEU A 107 -4.49 0.92 -5.12
CA LEU A 107 -5.38 2.04 -4.83
C LEU A 107 -6.73 1.52 -4.36
N GLY A 108 -7.40 2.30 -3.52
CA GLY A 108 -8.74 1.98 -3.11
C GLY A 108 -9.53 3.18 -2.66
N HIS A 109 -10.83 2.96 -2.60
CA HIS A 109 -11.79 3.90 -2.04
C HIS A 109 -12.37 3.34 -0.75
N LYS A 110 -12.41 4.17 0.28
CA LYS A 110 -13.09 3.89 1.53
C LYS A 110 -13.99 5.07 1.89
N GLY A 111 -15.29 4.83 1.95
CA GLY A 111 -16.26 5.78 2.44
C GLY A 111 -16.60 5.57 3.93
N SER A 112 -17.50 6.40 4.43
CA SER A 112 -17.99 6.34 5.82
C SER A 112 -19.07 5.28 6.03
N SER A 113 -19.77 4.88 4.97
CA SER A 113 -20.85 3.89 5.02
C SER A 113 -20.32 2.48 4.77
N LEU A 114 -21.01 1.48 5.33
CA LEU A 114 -20.75 0.07 5.03
C LEU A 114 -20.94 -0.26 3.54
N LEU A 115 -21.82 0.46 2.85
CA LEU A 115 -22.04 0.30 1.40
C LEU A 115 -20.90 0.88 0.55
N ASP A 116 -20.05 1.72 1.13
CA ASP A 116 -18.91 2.36 0.46
C ASP A 116 -17.60 1.63 0.71
N THR A 117 -17.66 0.38 1.10
CA THR A 117 -16.47 -0.46 1.36
C THR A 117 -16.48 -1.70 0.48
N GLY A 118 -15.31 -2.06 -0.02
CA GLY A 118 -15.15 -3.26 -0.84
C GLY A 118 -14.72 -4.49 -0.07
N TYR A 119 -14.07 -4.31 1.07
CA TYR A 119 -13.55 -5.38 1.91
C TYR A 119 -14.00 -5.20 3.35
N VAL A 120 -14.53 -6.27 3.92
CA VAL A 120 -15.03 -6.27 5.29
C VAL A 120 -14.17 -7.21 6.14
N TYR A 121 -13.69 -6.69 7.23
CA TYR A 121 -13.04 -7.43 8.31
C TYR A 121 -13.92 -7.36 9.55
N ALA A 122 -14.39 -8.51 10.02
CA ALA A 122 -15.33 -8.62 11.14
C ALA A 122 -14.73 -9.53 12.22
N PRO A 123 -14.02 -8.97 13.20
CA PRO A 123 -13.57 -9.73 14.37
C PRO A 123 -14.76 -9.96 15.29
N TYR A 124 -15.08 -11.21 15.60
CA TYR A 124 -16.14 -11.56 16.54
C TYR A 124 -15.63 -12.12 17.86
N VAL A 125 -14.39 -12.59 17.91
CA VAL A 125 -13.68 -12.89 19.15
C VAL A 125 -12.42 -12.03 19.20
N PRO A 126 -12.32 -11.08 20.13
CA PRO A 126 -11.12 -10.26 20.28
C PRO A 126 -9.92 -11.11 20.69
N LEU A 127 -8.75 -10.52 20.67
CA LEU A 127 -7.53 -11.19 21.13
C LEU A 127 -7.69 -11.58 22.61
N GLN A 128 -7.66 -12.89 22.86
CA GLN A 128 -7.79 -13.45 24.19
C GLN A 128 -6.52 -14.24 24.55
N LEU A 129 -6.08 -14.03 25.79
CA LEU A 129 -5.00 -14.82 26.38
C LEU A 129 -5.62 -15.90 27.25
N THR A 130 -5.16 -17.15 27.10
CA THR A 130 -5.52 -18.20 28.04
C THR A 130 -4.81 -17.99 29.38
N PRO A 131 -5.42 -18.40 30.52
CA PRO A 131 -4.68 -18.46 31.77
C PRO A 131 -3.49 -19.40 31.65
N THR A 132 -2.48 -19.18 32.47
CA THR A 132 -1.32 -20.07 32.48
C THR A 132 -1.75 -21.45 32.95
N MET A 133 -1.55 -22.45 32.11
CA MET A 133 -1.79 -23.86 32.41
C MET A 133 -0.45 -24.59 32.48
N TYR A 134 -0.41 -25.66 33.25
CA TYR A 134 0.78 -26.51 33.33
C TYR A 134 0.57 -27.81 32.58
N ASN A 135 1.54 -28.18 31.79
CA ASN A 135 1.53 -29.47 31.11
C ASN A 135 1.63 -30.59 32.15
N PRO A 136 0.68 -31.54 32.20
CA PRO A 136 0.69 -32.59 33.20
C PRO A 136 1.88 -33.58 33.07
N PHE A 137 2.54 -33.62 31.91
CA PHE A 137 3.67 -34.56 31.69
C PHE A 137 5.02 -34.01 32.14
N ASN A 138 5.26 -32.72 32.09
CA ASN A 138 6.58 -32.13 32.37
C ASN A 138 6.51 -30.81 33.18
N PHE A 139 5.33 -30.42 33.66
CA PHE A 139 5.07 -29.21 34.46
C PHE A 139 5.53 -27.89 33.80
N THR A 140 5.74 -27.88 32.48
CA THR A 140 6.08 -26.65 31.78
C THR A 140 4.85 -25.73 31.67
N PRO A 141 5.01 -24.41 31.89
CA PRO A 141 3.90 -23.48 31.74
C PRO A 141 3.54 -23.32 30.26
N ILE A 142 2.25 -23.38 29.96
CA ILE A 142 1.67 -23.18 28.63
C ILE A 142 0.73 -22.00 28.69
N LYS A 143 0.87 -21.09 27.71
CA LYS A 143 0.00 -19.96 27.50
C LYS A 143 -0.39 -19.86 26.04
N GLY A 144 -1.68 -19.70 25.75
CA GLY A 144 -2.19 -19.60 24.38
C GLY A 144 -2.77 -18.21 24.12
N ILE A 145 -2.69 -17.82 22.85
CA ILE A 145 -3.34 -16.62 22.32
C ILE A 145 -4.35 -17.07 21.28
N MET A 146 -5.58 -16.55 21.38
CA MET A 146 -6.66 -16.89 20.47
C MET A 146 -7.35 -15.64 19.98
N THR A 147 -7.66 -15.60 18.69
CA THR A 147 -8.56 -14.64 18.08
C THR A 147 -9.40 -15.34 17.00
N ARG A 148 -10.61 -14.87 16.76
CA ARG A 148 -11.46 -15.35 15.69
C ARG A 148 -12.03 -14.16 14.93
N TYR A 149 -11.91 -14.19 13.62
CA TYR A 149 -12.40 -13.14 12.74
C TYR A 149 -12.90 -13.73 11.42
N ALA A 150 -13.80 -12.99 10.78
CA ALA A 150 -14.20 -13.24 9.40
C ALA A 150 -13.71 -12.10 8.51
N LYS A 151 -13.38 -12.42 7.27
CA LYS A 151 -13.00 -11.44 6.25
C LYS A 151 -13.61 -11.84 4.91
N LYS A 152 -14.08 -10.85 4.17
CA LYS A 152 -14.65 -11.07 2.85
C LYS A 152 -14.48 -9.87 1.94
N MET A 153 -14.13 -10.13 0.68
CA MET A 153 -14.25 -9.16 -0.40
C MET A 153 -15.71 -9.10 -0.85
N VAL A 154 -16.36 -7.98 -0.62
CA VAL A 154 -17.76 -7.76 -1.00
C VAL A 154 -17.86 -7.19 -2.39
N ASN A 155 -17.02 -6.21 -2.71
CA ASN A 155 -16.99 -5.56 -4.02
C ASN A 155 -15.55 -5.18 -4.40
N ASN A 156 -15.04 -5.83 -5.42
CA ASN A 156 -13.68 -5.58 -5.92
C ASN A 156 -13.55 -4.30 -6.77
N ARG A 157 -14.66 -3.68 -7.16
CA ARG A 157 -14.67 -2.46 -7.98
C ARG A 157 -14.14 -1.23 -7.25
N PHE A 158 -14.05 -1.29 -5.92
CA PHE A 158 -13.47 -0.23 -5.10
C PHE A 158 -11.95 -0.21 -5.10
N TYR A 159 -11.30 -1.18 -5.75
CA TYR A 159 -9.85 -1.31 -5.75
C TYR A 159 -9.27 -1.31 -7.14
N GLY A 160 -8.08 -0.76 -7.26
CA GLY A 160 -7.28 -0.78 -8.48
C GLY A 160 -5.84 -1.14 -8.18
N LYS A 161 -5.22 -1.89 -9.09
CA LYS A 161 -3.82 -2.30 -9.00
C LYS A 161 -3.02 -1.70 -10.14
N ILE A 162 -1.85 -1.15 -9.81
CA ILE A 162 -0.83 -0.76 -10.78
C ILE A 162 0.40 -1.63 -10.53
N THR A 163 0.90 -2.27 -11.58
CA THR A 163 2.18 -2.97 -11.55
C THR A 163 3.25 -2.03 -12.09
N VAL A 164 4.30 -1.83 -11.33
CA VAL A 164 5.44 -0.99 -11.67
C VAL A 164 6.57 -1.90 -12.15
N ASP A 165 6.78 -1.94 -13.46
CA ASP A 165 7.84 -2.75 -14.06
C ASP A 165 9.19 -2.00 -14.00
N GLY A 166 10.29 -2.73 -13.97
CA GLY A 166 11.64 -2.16 -14.02
C GLY A 166 12.16 -1.59 -12.69
N VAL A 167 11.44 -1.72 -11.61
CA VAL A 167 11.93 -1.36 -10.27
C VAL A 167 12.96 -2.38 -9.81
N ARG A 168 14.11 -1.89 -9.35
CA ARG A 168 15.14 -2.76 -8.77
C ARG A 168 14.65 -3.29 -7.42
N THR A 169 14.58 -4.60 -7.32
CA THR A 169 14.42 -5.30 -6.04
C THR A 169 15.81 -5.54 -5.48
N PHE A 170 16.08 -5.09 -4.27
CA PHE A 170 17.31 -5.43 -3.59
C PHE A 170 17.16 -6.83 -2.98
N ASP A 171 17.96 -7.76 -3.48
CA ASP A 171 18.11 -9.05 -2.80
C ASP A 171 19.03 -8.85 -1.58
N LEU A 172 18.50 -9.11 -0.39
CA LEU A 172 19.27 -9.01 0.84
C LEU A 172 20.51 -9.94 0.86
N ASN A 173 20.56 -10.91 -0.04
CA ASN A 173 21.72 -11.80 -0.21
C ASN A 173 22.88 -11.15 -0.99
N GLU A 174 22.63 -10.08 -1.74
CA GLU A 174 23.69 -9.34 -2.45
C GLU A 174 24.41 -8.32 -1.56
N LEU A 175 23.90 -8.08 -0.35
CA LEU A 175 24.49 -7.14 0.62
C LEU A 175 25.40 -7.81 1.67
N ARG A 176 25.72 -9.10 1.50
CA ARG A 176 26.62 -9.86 2.38
C ARG A 176 27.97 -10.08 1.76
#